data_6792c0b6fb52a7720c9464d52ad216c5
#
_entry.id   6792c0b6fb52a7720c9464d52ad216c5
#
_cell.length_a   1.000
_cell.length_b   1.000
_cell.length_c   1.000
_cell.angle_alpha   90.00
_cell.angle_beta   90.00
_cell.angle_gamma   90.00
#
_symmetry.space_group_name_H-M   'P 1'
#
loop_
_entity.id
_entity.type
_entity.pdbx_description
1 polymer ?
#
loop_
_entity_poly.entity_id
_entity_poly.type
_entity_poly.pdbx_seq_one_letter_code
_entity_poly.pdbx_strand_id
1 'polypeptide(L)'
;MNLLVVGDVVGSPGREALKRCVSLLREQHQIHACIANGENAAGGFGLTAQTAEEMFESGIDFITGGNHIFDKRDFGEYLETSKRVIRPANYPPTAPGRGTGTFEANGVTVGVLNLMGRTFMPPVDDPFRCADALVADLRKRTPVIIVDLHAEATSEKVAMGRYLDGRVSCVFGTHTHVQTADECVLPGGTAFISDLGMTGPTDGVIGMDAGPVLDRFLTGFSDRFSVQKSGMRQLCGAVVTVDAASGKAEGIKRVFLRGIA
;
A
#
# COMPACT_ATOMS: atom_id res chain seq x y z
N MET A 1 -17.41 9.60 -2.25
CA MET A 1 -16.05 10.11 -2.56
C MET A 1 -15.22 9.04 -3.23
N ASN A 2 -14.27 9.41 -4.11
CA ASN A 2 -13.38 8.45 -4.77
C ASN A 2 -11.98 8.52 -4.18
N LEU A 3 -11.44 7.37 -3.82
CA LEU A 3 -10.09 7.20 -3.28
C LEU A 3 -9.27 6.34 -4.25
N LEU A 4 -8.05 6.74 -4.55
CA LEU A 4 -7.09 5.92 -5.28
C LEU A 4 -6.18 5.24 -4.26
N VAL A 5 -6.15 3.91 -4.27
CA VAL A 5 -5.16 3.12 -3.54
C VAL A 5 -4.15 2.54 -4.54
N VAL A 6 -2.86 2.71 -4.25
CA VAL A 6 -1.75 2.34 -5.15
C VAL A 6 -0.90 1.29 -4.46
N GLY A 7 -0.58 0.23 -5.18
CA GLY A 7 0.27 -0.86 -4.69
C GLY A 7 1.73 -0.47 -4.55
N ASP A 8 2.53 -1.44 -4.14
CA ASP A 8 3.95 -1.29 -3.75
C ASP A 8 4.76 -0.46 -4.75
N VAL A 9 5.21 0.72 -4.32
CA VAL A 9 6.02 1.62 -5.16
C VAL A 9 7.48 1.17 -5.13
N VAL A 10 8.00 0.71 -6.27
CA VAL A 10 9.33 0.09 -6.37
C VAL A 10 10.35 1.03 -7.01
N GLY A 11 11.26 1.53 -6.21
CA GLY A 11 12.41 2.33 -6.61
C GLY A 11 12.09 3.61 -7.37
N SER A 12 13.06 4.16 -8.10
CA SER A 12 12.85 5.34 -8.95
C SER A 12 11.85 5.10 -10.09
N PRO A 13 11.80 3.91 -10.76
CA PRO A 13 10.78 3.68 -11.79
C PRO A 13 9.34 3.77 -11.25
N GLY A 14 9.10 3.31 -10.01
CA GLY A 14 7.80 3.43 -9.36
C GLY A 14 7.43 4.89 -9.08
N ARG A 15 8.37 5.68 -8.53
CA ARG A 15 8.14 7.11 -8.28
C ARG A 15 7.93 7.91 -9.58
N GLU A 16 8.65 7.56 -10.65
CA GLU A 16 8.43 8.16 -11.98
C GLU A 16 7.03 7.83 -12.54
N ALA A 17 6.56 6.59 -12.37
CA ALA A 17 5.21 6.20 -12.77
C ALA A 17 4.14 7.00 -11.99
N LEU A 18 4.31 7.19 -10.68
CA LEU A 18 3.43 8.06 -9.89
C LEU A 18 3.39 9.48 -10.46
N LYS A 19 4.55 10.10 -10.65
CA LYS A 19 4.68 11.48 -11.16
C LYS A 19 3.97 11.68 -12.51
N ARG A 20 3.98 10.66 -13.37
CA ARG A 20 3.35 10.72 -14.70
C ARG A 20 1.85 10.47 -14.68
N CYS A 21 1.37 9.61 -13.78
CA CYS A 21 0.02 9.06 -13.88
C CYS A 21 -0.96 9.56 -12.83
N VAL A 22 -0.51 9.93 -11.62
CA VAL A 22 -1.43 10.24 -10.52
C VAL A 22 -2.32 11.45 -10.84
N SER A 23 -1.76 12.52 -11.40
CA SER A 23 -2.55 13.70 -11.77
C SER A 23 -3.62 13.37 -12.81
N LEU A 24 -3.28 12.59 -13.84
CA LEU A 24 -4.23 12.14 -14.86
C LEU A 24 -5.33 11.26 -14.28
N LEU A 25 -4.97 10.32 -13.39
CA LEU A 25 -5.95 9.46 -12.72
C LEU A 25 -6.87 10.28 -11.79
N ARG A 26 -6.32 11.28 -11.09
CA ARG A 26 -7.12 12.18 -10.25
C ARG A 26 -8.20 12.90 -11.07
N GLU A 27 -7.84 13.42 -12.22
CA GLU A 27 -8.79 14.08 -13.13
C GLU A 27 -9.79 13.08 -13.72
N GLN A 28 -9.30 11.98 -14.30
CA GLN A 28 -10.13 10.99 -15.01
C GLN A 28 -11.18 10.33 -14.10
N HIS A 29 -10.82 10.07 -12.84
CA HIS A 29 -11.68 9.36 -11.89
C HIS A 29 -12.19 10.25 -10.75
N GLN A 30 -11.99 11.57 -10.84
CA GLN A 30 -12.41 12.53 -9.80
C GLN A 30 -11.92 12.10 -8.40
N ILE A 31 -10.62 11.75 -8.30
CA ILE A 31 -10.01 11.24 -7.08
C ILE A 31 -9.84 12.37 -6.05
N HIS A 32 -10.37 12.15 -4.86
CA HIS A 32 -10.31 13.09 -3.74
C HIS A 32 -9.08 12.87 -2.86
N ALA A 33 -8.60 11.62 -2.76
CA ALA A 33 -7.36 11.29 -2.05
C ALA A 33 -6.66 10.07 -2.66
N CYS A 34 -5.33 10.02 -2.50
CA CYS A 34 -4.48 8.95 -2.98
C CYS A 34 -3.61 8.39 -1.85
N ILE A 35 -3.72 7.08 -1.59
CA ILE A 35 -2.93 6.35 -0.60
C ILE A 35 -2.04 5.35 -1.35
N ALA A 36 -0.76 5.26 -1.01
CA ALA A 36 0.17 4.35 -1.67
C ALA A 36 1.02 3.58 -0.66
N ASN A 37 1.33 2.32 -0.97
CA ASN A 37 2.36 1.60 -0.24
C ASN A 37 3.74 2.03 -0.75
N GLY A 38 4.56 2.62 0.14
CA GLY A 38 5.86 3.21 -0.19
C GLY A 38 7.06 2.40 0.28
N GLU A 39 6.87 1.22 0.87
CA GLU A 39 7.96 0.50 1.54
C GLU A 39 9.16 0.18 0.66
N ASN A 40 8.98 0.10 -0.66
CA ASN A 40 10.02 -0.24 -1.63
C ASN A 40 10.52 0.96 -2.46
N ALA A 41 10.08 2.19 -2.11
CA ALA A 41 10.33 3.38 -2.92
C ALA A 41 11.82 3.82 -2.93
N ALA A 42 12.60 3.50 -1.89
CA ALA A 42 14.01 3.89 -1.79
C ALA A 42 14.96 2.79 -2.29
N GLY A 43 15.06 2.67 -3.61
CA GLY A 43 15.98 1.71 -4.26
C GLY A 43 15.53 0.26 -4.15
N GLY A 44 14.23 0.01 -4.02
CA GLY A 44 13.62 -1.32 -3.98
C GLY A 44 13.43 -1.90 -2.58
N PHE A 45 14.01 -1.28 -1.56
CA PHE A 45 13.89 -1.72 -0.16
C PHE A 45 13.93 -0.50 0.75
N GLY A 46 12.88 -0.31 1.55
CA GLY A 46 12.74 0.79 2.48
C GLY A 46 12.23 2.08 1.87
N LEU A 47 12.07 3.07 2.72
CA LEU A 47 11.66 4.44 2.42
C LEU A 47 12.65 5.40 3.07
N THR A 48 12.82 6.59 2.51
CA THR A 48 13.56 7.71 3.10
C THR A 48 12.69 8.94 3.15
N ALA A 49 13.04 9.93 3.96
CA ALA A 49 12.33 11.21 3.99
C ALA A 49 12.25 11.83 2.58
N GLN A 50 13.37 11.86 1.84
CA GLN A 50 13.41 12.38 0.48
C GLN A 50 12.43 11.63 -0.46
N THR A 51 12.44 10.29 -0.47
CA THR A 51 11.56 9.52 -1.36
C THR A 51 10.10 9.61 -0.95
N ALA A 52 9.79 9.81 0.34
CA ALA A 52 8.43 10.10 0.80
C ALA A 52 7.94 11.46 0.28
N GLU A 53 8.77 12.51 0.36
CA GLU A 53 8.42 13.83 -0.17
C GLU A 53 8.23 13.79 -1.69
N GLU A 54 9.10 13.08 -2.46
CA GLU A 54 8.90 12.89 -3.90
C GLU A 54 7.56 12.22 -4.24
N MET A 55 7.10 11.27 -3.41
CA MET A 55 5.77 10.66 -3.56
C MET A 55 4.65 11.66 -3.26
N PHE A 56 4.79 12.47 -2.21
CA PHE A 56 3.81 13.52 -1.90
C PHE A 56 3.73 14.57 -3.01
N GLU A 57 4.87 15.01 -3.55
CA GLU A 57 4.93 15.92 -4.72
C GLU A 57 4.28 15.32 -5.97
N SER A 58 4.27 13.99 -6.09
CA SER A 58 3.60 13.27 -7.16
C SER A 58 2.07 13.16 -6.96
N GLY A 59 1.52 13.69 -5.86
CA GLY A 59 0.09 13.71 -5.58
C GLY A 59 -0.40 12.57 -4.67
N ILE A 60 0.49 11.87 -3.98
CA ILE A 60 0.12 10.94 -2.91
C ILE A 60 -0.19 11.74 -1.64
N ASP A 61 -1.31 11.47 -0.98
CA ASP A 61 -1.72 12.15 0.24
C ASP A 61 -1.24 11.42 1.50
N PHE A 62 -1.16 10.08 1.44
CA PHE A 62 -0.81 9.24 2.57
C PHE A 62 -0.01 8.01 2.15
N ILE A 63 0.98 7.60 2.95
CA ILE A 63 1.86 6.47 2.64
C ILE A 63 1.75 5.40 3.73
N THR A 64 1.54 4.15 3.31
CA THR A 64 1.64 2.94 4.13
C THR A 64 3.00 2.25 3.90
N GLY A 65 3.36 1.35 4.78
CA GLY A 65 4.59 0.58 4.71
C GLY A 65 4.37 -0.93 4.71
N GLY A 66 5.43 -1.67 5.01
CA GLY A 66 5.43 -3.13 5.08
C GLY A 66 6.68 -3.65 5.79
N ASN A 67 7.15 -4.85 5.42
CA ASN A 67 8.31 -5.47 6.09
C ASN A 67 9.64 -4.77 5.83
N HIS A 68 9.76 -3.97 4.77
CA HIS A 68 10.97 -3.22 4.45
C HIS A 68 10.99 -1.78 5.02
N ILE A 69 9.97 -1.37 5.79
CA ILE A 69 9.85 0.01 6.27
C ILE A 69 11.06 0.49 7.08
N PHE A 70 11.77 -0.43 7.74
CA PHE A 70 12.94 -0.14 8.57
C PHE A 70 14.30 -0.43 7.90
N ASP A 71 14.33 -0.76 6.60
CA ASP A 71 15.59 -1.09 5.91
C ASP A 71 16.52 0.13 5.72
N LYS A 72 16.01 1.35 5.89
CA LYS A 72 16.79 2.58 5.93
C LYS A 72 16.89 3.08 7.37
N ARG A 73 18.11 3.04 7.94
CA ARG A 73 18.35 3.35 9.36
C ARG A 73 17.83 4.73 9.78
N ASP A 74 18.04 5.73 8.94
CA ASP A 74 17.70 7.12 9.26
C ASP A 74 16.20 7.43 9.09
N PHE A 75 15.43 6.46 8.63
CA PHE A 75 13.99 6.67 8.40
C PHE A 75 13.17 6.65 9.70
N GLY A 76 13.66 6.04 10.76
CA GLY A 76 12.99 5.97 12.06
C GLY A 76 12.61 7.34 12.62
N GLU A 77 13.53 8.32 12.58
CA GLU A 77 13.29 9.69 13.07
C GLU A 77 12.20 10.42 12.25
N TYR A 78 12.22 10.24 10.92
CA TYR A 78 11.18 10.79 10.07
C TYR A 78 9.82 10.16 10.37
N LEU A 79 9.79 8.86 10.58
CA LEU A 79 8.56 8.09 10.85
C LEU A 79 7.91 8.50 12.19
N GLU A 80 8.71 8.85 13.22
CA GLU A 80 8.22 9.37 14.51
C GLU A 80 7.46 10.71 14.35
N THR A 81 7.94 11.57 13.48
CA THR A 81 7.41 12.93 13.32
C THR A 81 6.36 13.04 12.21
N SER A 82 6.40 12.17 11.22
CA SER A 82 5.50 12.20 10.09
C SER A 82 4.06 11.92 10.50
N LYS A 83 3.14 12.74 9.97
CA LYS A 83 1.69 12.55 10.13
C LYS A 83 1.07 11.80 8.95
N ARG A 84 1.81 11.66 7.84
CA ARG A 84 1.32 11.11 6.58
C ARG A 84 1.98 9.80 6.16
N VAL A 85 2.88 9.27 6.99
CA VAL A 85 3.51 7.96 6.77
C VAL A 85 3.28 7.08 7.99
N ILE A 86 2.84 5.85 7.78
CA ILE A 86 2.63 4.87 8.84
C ILE A 86 3.34 3.55 8.52
N ARG A 87 3.66 2.80 9.56
CA ARG A 87 4.19 1.44 9.49
C ARG A 87 3.12 0.41 9.83
N PRO A 88 3.32 -0.89 9.61
CA PRO A 88 2.40 -1.89 10.14
C PRO A 88 2.22 -1.75 11.66
N ALA A 89 0.96 -1.71 12.10
CA ALA A 89 0.59 -1.44 13.47
C ALA A 89 0.96 -2.56 14.44
N ASN A 90 1.04 -3.78 13.93
CA ASN A 90 1.35 -4.99 14.71
C ASN A 90 2.87 -5.27 14.85
N TYR A 91 3.75 -4.31 14.54
CA TYR A 91 5.12 -4.29 15.05
C TYR A 91 5.13 -4.03 16.58
N PRO A 92 6.20 -4.39 17.29
CA PRO A 92 6.31 -4.10 18.72
C PRO A 92 5.99 -2.63 19.04
N PRO A 93 5.36 -2.34 20.20
CA PRO A 93 4.97 -0.98 20.58
C PRO A 93 6.14 0.01 20.66
N THR A 94 7.36 -0.50 20.87
CA THR A 94 8.61 0.30 20.91
C THR A 94 9.17 0.63 19.52
N ALA A 95 8.61 0.08 18.44
CA ALA A 95 9.05 0.40 17.10
C ALA A 95 8.69 1.87 16.76
N PRO A 96 9.62 2.63 16.12
CA PRO A 96 9.38 4.03 15.80
C PRO A 96 8.17 4.23 14.88
N GLY A 97 7.48 5.35 15.03
CA GLY A 97 6.31 5.71 14.25
C GLY A 97 5.02 5.04 14.72
N ARG A 98 3.97 5.24 13.96
CA ARG A 98 2.61 4.78 14.29
C ARG A 98 2.02 3.89 13.20
N GLY A 99 1.04 3.06 13.57
CA GLY A 99 0.38 2.12 12.64
C GLY A 99 -0.95 2.61 12.10
N THR A 100 -1.44 3.75 12.58
CA THR A 100 -2.66 4.41 12.11
C THR A 100 -2.43 5.89 11.91
N GLY A 101 -3.22 6.48 11.03
CA GLY A 101 -3.26 7.93 10.86
C GLY A 101 -4.61 8.38 10.32
N THR A 102 -4.84 9.68 10.35
CA THR A 102 -6.00 10.33 9.74
C THR A 102 -5.56 11.55 8.96
N PHE A 103 -6.25 11.85 7.87
CA PHE A 103 -6.07 13.07 7.09
C PHE A 103 -7.39 13.54 6.50
N GLU A 104 -7.45 14.79 6.09
CA GLU A 104 -8.65 15.38 5.49
C GLU A 104 -8.61 15.28 3.96
N ALA A 105 -9.71 14.84 3.37
CA ALA A 105 -9.92 14.80 1.93
C ALA A 105 -11.34 15.25 1.58
N ASN A 106 -11.46 16.33 0.83
CA ASN A 106 -12.76 16.89 0.41
C ASN A 106 -13.73 17.14 1.60
N GLY A 107 -13.21 17.63 2.73
CA GLY A 107 -14.00 17.89 3.94
C GLY A 107 -14.41 16.64 4.73
N VAL A 108 -13.82 15.48 4.39
CA VAL A 108 -14.07 14.21 5.07
C VAL A 108 -12.76 13.70 5.69
N THR A 109 -12.79 13.35 6.96
CA THR A 109 -11.66 12.68 7.60
C THR A 109 -11.56 11.25 7.07
N VAL A 110 -10.38 10.86 6.58
CA VAL A 110 -10.06 9.49 6.16
C VAL A 110 -9.12 8.86 7.18
N GLY A 111 -9.51 7.72 7.73
CA GLY A 111 -8.66 6.89 8.59
C GLY A 111 -7.86 5.89 7.77
N VAL A 112 -6.59 5.69 8.09
CA VAL A 112 -5.73 4.69 7.47
C VAL A 112 -5.14 3.79 8.55
N LEU A 113 -5.19 2.49 8.33
CA LEU A 113 -4.57 1.44 9.14
C LEU A 113 -3.66 0.60 8.27
N ASN A 114 -2.43 0.38 8.70
CA ASN A 114 -1.51 -0.53 8.06
C ASN A 114 -1.26 -1.74 8.97
N LEU A 115 -1.32 -2.93 8.41
CA LEU A 115 -1.09 -4.20 9.11
C LEU A 115 -0.11 -5.07 8.32
N MET A 116 0.59 -5.96 9.00
CA MET A 116 1.43 -6.98 8.37
C MET A 116 0.92 -8.39 8.70
N GLY A 117 0.86 -9.26 7.71
CA GLY A 117 0.56 -10.68 7.88
C GLY A 117 1.66 -11.43 8.62
N ARG A 118 1.38 -12.68 9.00
CA ARG A 118 2.33 -13.55 9.72
C ARG A 118 2.75 -14.77 8.91
N THR A 119 1.91 -15.20 7.96
CA THR A 119 2.18 -16.41 7.16
C THR A 119 3.30 -16.11 6.16
N PHE A 120 4.46 -16.76 6.34
CA PHE A 120 5.69 -16.55 5.56
C PHE A 120 6.28 -15.13 5.66
N MET A 121 5.89 -14.38 6.70
CA MET A 121 6.36 -13.02 6.98
C MET A 121 7.23 -12.99 8.25
N PRO A 122 8.01 -11.93 8.47
CA PRO A 122 8.70 -11.73 9.74
C PRO A 122 7.74 -11.79 10.94
N PRO A 123 8.19 -12.26 12.11
CA PRO A 123 7.35 -12.37 13.29
C PRO A 123 6.86 -10.99 13.78
N VAL A 124 5.55 -10.86 13.88
CA VAL A 124 4.84 -9.68 14.42
C VAL A 124 3.65 -10.14 15.26
N ASP A 125 3.04 -9.21 15.99
CA ASP A 125 1.81 -9.47 16.74
C ASP A 125 0.63 -9.83 15.81
N ASP A 126 -0.43 -10.38 16.40
CA ASP A 126 -1.62 -10.82 15.67
C ASP A 126 -2.33 -9.65 14.97
N PRO A 127 -2.40 -9.64 13.61
CA PRO A 127 -2.99 -8.55 12.86
C PRO A 127 -4.52 -8.44 13.07
N PHE A 128 -5.22 -9.54 13.35
CA PHE A 128 -6.68 -9.52 13.55
C PHE A 128 -7.04 -8.86 14.89
N ARG A 129 -6.33 -9.23 15.97
CA ARG A 129 -6.51 -8.59 17.28
C ARG A 129 -6.09 -7.13 17.26
N CYS A 130 -5.01 -6.82 16.56
CA CYS A 130 -4.55 -5.45 16.36
C CYS A 130 -5.60 -4.62 15.61
N ALA A 131 -6.19 -5.19 14.55
CA ALA A 131 -7.25 -4.55 13.77
C ALA A 131 -8.48 -4.22 14.64
N ASP A 132 -8.92 -5.12 15.51
CA ASP A 132 -10.07 -4.88 16.39
C ASP A 132 -9.95 -3.61 17.20
N ALA A 133 -8.84 -3.45 17.90
CA ALA A 133 -8.60 -2.30 18.76
C ALA A 133 -8.51 -1.00 17.96
N LEU A 134 -7.75 -1.02 16.85
CA LEU A 134 -7.44 0.18 16.08
C LEU A 134 -8.61 0.63 15.19
N VAL A 135 -9.37 -0.30 14.60
CA VAL A 135 -10.59 0.02 13.86
C VAL A 135 -11.63 0.62 14.81
N ALA A 136 -11.81 0.05 16.02
CA ALA A 136 -12.72 0.62 17.02
C ALA A 136 -12.33 2.04 17.43
N ASP A 137 -11.03 2.36 17.50
CA ASP A 137 -10.56 3.72 17.78
C ASP A 137 -10.74 4.67 16.59
N LEU A 138 -10.40 4.26 15.37
CA LEU A 138 -10.59 5.05 14.17
C LEU A 138 -12.07 5.39 13.93
N ARG A 139 -12.99 4.44 14.18
CA ARG A 139 -14.44 4.66 14.02
C ARG A 139 -15.02 5.72 14.94
N LYS A 140 -14.36 6.11 16.02
CA LYS A 140 -14.76 7.27 16.85
C LYS A 140 -14.53 8.60 16.16
N ARG A 141 -13.69 8.64 15.12
CA ARG A 141 -13.24 9.84 14.42
C ARG A 141 -13.82 9.93 13.01
N THR A 142 -14.02 8.80 12.35
CA THR A 142 -14.50 8.74 10.96
C THR A 142 -15.14 7.40 10.63
N PRO A 143 -16.18 7.38 9.78
CA PRO A 143 -16.68 6.15 9.19
C PRO A 143 -15.81 5.64 8.04
N VAL A 144 -15.02 6.51 7.38
CA VAL A 144 -14.20 6.16 6.21
C VAL A 144 -12.83 5.66 6.66
N ILE A 145 -12.63 4.34 6.60
CA ILE A 145 -11.40 3.69 7.05
C ILE A 145 -10.84 2.81 5.93
N ILE A 146 -9.57 2.99 5.61
CA ILE A 146 -8.83 2.25 4.60
C ILE A 146 -7.75 1.40 5.29
N VAL A 147 -7.70 0.11 4.98
CA VAL A 147 -6.76 -0.85 5.57
C VAL A 147 -5.84 -1.41 4.49
N ASP A 148 -4.53 -1.23 4.66
CA ASP A 148 -3.48 -1.91 3.92
C ASP A 148 -3.02 -3.13 4.73
N LEU A 149 -3.26 -4.35 4.21
CA LEU A 149 -2.69 -5.58 4.76
C LEU A 149 -1.51 -6.03 3.90
N HIS A 150 -0.32 -5.73 4.37
CA HIS A 150 0.93 -6.15 3.76
C HIS A 150 1.26 -7.59 4.12
N ALA A 151 0.95 -8.56 3.25
CA ALA A 151 1.02 -9.98 3.57
C ALA A 151 1.36 -10.84 2.35
N GLU A 152 2.09 -11.94 2.57
CA GLU A 152 2.40 -12.92 1.51
C GLU A 152 1.18 -13.79 1.17
N ALA A 153 0.52 -14.38 2.18
CA ALA A 153 -0.51 -15.38 1.96
C ALA A 153 -1.86 -14.78 1.53
N THR A 154 -2.35 -15.16 0.34
CA THR A 154 -3.67 -14.77 -0.17
C THR A 154 -4.79 -15.14 0.81
N SER A 155 -4.71 -16.32 1.46
CA SER A 155 -5.71 -16.76 2.44
C SER A 155 -5.80 -15.81 3.65
N GLU A 156 -4.69 -15.27 4.13
CA GLU A 156 -4.65 -14.31 5.23
C GLU A 156 -5.29 -12.98 4.81
N LYS A 157 -5.03 -12.51 3.58
CA LYS A 157 -5.65 -11.32 3.00
C LYS A 157 -7.17 -11.45 2.86
N VAL A 158 -7.63 -12.56 2.28
CA VAL A 158 -9.07 -12.85 2.14
C VAL A 158 -9.74 -12.97 3.51
N ALA A 159 -9.11 -13.65 4.47
CA ALA A 159 -9.63 -13.76 5.83
C ALA A 159 -9.79 -12.39 6.50
N MET A 160 -8.81 -11.49 6.37
CA MET A 160 -8.89 -10.13 6.91
C MET A 160 -9.99 -9.31 6.25
N GLY A 161 -10.14 -9.39 4.92
CA GLY A 161 -11.23 -8.74 4.21
C GLY A 161 -12.60 -9.17 4.76
N ARG A 162 -12.82 -10.48 4.91
CA ARG A 162 -14.06 -11.04 5.48
C ARG A 162 -14.26 -10.65 6.95
N TYR A 163 -13.19 -10.63 7.73
CA TYR A 163 -13.22 -10.30 9.15
C TYR A 163 -13.60 -8.83 9.40
N LEU A 164 -13.16 -7.93 8.53
CA LEU A 164 -13.43 -6.50 8.62
C LEU A 164 -14.64 -6.04 7.81
N ASP A 165 -15.33 -6.97 7.13
CA ASP A 165 -16.50 -6.63 6.31
C ASP A 165 -17.59 -5.89 7.09
N GLY A 166 -18.02 -4.72 6.58
CA GLY A 166 -18.96 -3.81 7.21
C GLY A 166 -18.36 -2.95 8.33
N ARG A 167 -17.07 -3.13 8.66
CA ARG A 167 -16.39 -2.38 9.73
C ARG A 167 -15.46 -1.30 9.19
N VAL A 168 -15.03 -1.42 7.93
CA VAL A 168 -14.14 -0.49 7.24
C VAL A 168 -14.61 -0.26 5.81
N SER A 169 -14.15 0.79 5.17
CA SER A 169 -14.52 1.12 3.78
C SER A 169 -13.80 0.25 2.76
N CYS A 170 -12.53 -0.07 3.00
CA CYS A 170 -11.71 -0.86 2.10
C CYS A 170 -10.65 -1.66 2.85
N VAL A 171 -10.43 -2.90 2.43
CA VAL A 171 -9.24 -3.71 2.74
C VAL A 171 -8.56 -4.05 1.42
N PHE A 172 -7.32 -3.66 1.24
CA PHE A 172 -6.50 -4.06 0.11
C PHE A 172 -5.21 -4.73 0.59
N GLY A 173 -4.73 -5.68 -0.20
CA GLY A 173 -3.45 -6.35 0.05
C GLY A 173 -2.32 -5.73 -0.76
N THR A 174 -1.09 -5.89 -0.23
CA THR A 174 0.19 -5.52 -0.84
C THR A 174 1.21 -6.63 -0.62
N HIS A 175 2.44 -6.50 -1.05
CA HIS A 175 3.59 -7.38 -0.88
C HIS A 175 3.94 -8.27 -2.06
N THR A 176 2.99 -8.97 -2.70
CA THR A 176 3.35 -9.95 -3.74
C THR A 176 3.76 -9.33 -5.07
N HIS A 177 3.51 -8.04 -5.25
CA HIS A 177 3.82 -7.26 -6.45
C HIS A 177 3.02 -7.66 -7.71
N VAL A 178 2.11 -8.63 -7.60
CA VAL A 178 1.27 -9.08 -8.72
C VAL A 178 -0.19 -8.74 -8.43
N GLN A 179 -0.77 -7.88 -9.28
CA GLN A 179 -2.17 -7.47 -9.11
C GLN A 179 -3.12 -8.65 -9.31
N THR A 180 -3.99 -8.90 -8.33
CA THR A 180 -5.05 -9.90 -8.43
C THR A 180 -6.29 -9.35 -9.14
N ALA A 181 -7.21 -10.24 -9.51
CA ALA A 181 -8.43 -9.93 -10.26
C ALA A 181 -9.69 -10.27 -9.46
N ASP A 182 -9.63 -10.10 -8.14
CA ASP A 182 -10.68 -10.48 -7.19
C ASP A 182 -11.35 -9.28 -6.52
N GLU A 183 -11.19 -8.08 -7.12
CA GLU A 183 -11.82 -6.87 -6.60
C GLU A 183 -13.33 -7.00 -6.52
N CYS A 184 -13.88 -6.72 -5.35
CA CYS A 184 -15.32 -6.78 -5.10
C CYS A 184 -15.72 -5.86 -3.94
N VAL A 185 -17.01 -5.58 -3.84
CA VAL A 185 -17.61 -5.06 -2.61
C VAL A 185 -18.22 -6.24 -1.86
N LEU A 186 -17.76 -6.45 -0.63
CA LEU A 186 -18.23 -7.52 0.23
C LEU A 186 -19.66 -7.24 0.75
N PRO A 187 -20.40 -8.26 1.20
CA PRO A 187 -21.81 -8.09 1.60
C PRO A 187 -22.09 -7.03 2.67
N GLY A 188 -21.13 -6.78 3.59
CA GLY A 188 -21.23 -5.74 4.61
C GLY A 188 -20.95 -4.33 4.10
N GLY A 189 -20.45 -4.19 2.87
CA GLY A 189 -20.15 -2.91 2.23
C GLY A 189 -18.68 -2.50 2.32
N THR A 190 -17.76 -3.44 2.52
CA THR A 190 -16.31 -3.18 2.44
C THR A 190 -15.78 -3.52 1.04
N ALA A 191 -15.09 -2.58 0.40
CA ALA A 191 -14.34 -2.87 -0.82
C ALA A 191 -13.13 -3.77 -0.50
N PHE A 192 -12.84 -4.74 -1.37
CA PHE A 192 -11.77 -5.69 -1.16
C PHE A 192 -11.02 -6.01 -2.46
N ILE A 193 -9.70 -6.15 -2.36
CA ILE A 193 -8.82 -6.77 -3.35
C ILE A 193 -7.64 -7.44 -2.62
N SER A 194 -7.31 -8.68 -2.97
CA SER A 194 -6.27 -9.42 -2.23
C SER A 194 -4.85 -8.94 -2.51
N ASP A 195 -4.55 -8.35 -3.67
CA ASP A 195 -3.28 -7.65 -3.90
C ASP A 195 -3.41 -6.57 -4.97
N LEU A 196 -2.93 -5.37 -4.66
CA LEU A 196 -2.91 -4.25 -5.63
C LEU A 196 -1.82 -4.40 -6.69
N GLY A 197 -0.84 -5.29 -6.49
CA GLY A 197 0.36 -5.39 -7.32
C GLY A 197 1.35 -4.26 -7.05
N MET A 198 2.38 -4.12 -7.89
CA MET A 198 3.39 -3.08 -7.76
C MET A 198 3.23 -1.95 -8.76
N THR A 199 3.68 -0.77 -8.37
CA THR A 199 3.93 0.37 -9.24
C THR A 199 5.44 0.48 -9.45
N GLY A 200 5.91 0.16 -10.63
CA GLY A 200 7.35 0.03 -10.89
C GLY A 200 7.70 -0.51 -12.29
N PRO A 201 8.92 -1.04 -12.47
CA PRO A 201 9.37 -1.52 -13.77
C PRO A 201 8.68 -2.84 -14.17
N THR A 202 8.45 -3.05 -15.48
CA THR A 202 7.76 -4.24 -16.02
C THR A 202 8.71 -5.34 -16.48
N ASP A 203 9.95 -5.01 -16.82
CA ASP A 203 10.85 -5.90 -17.56
C ASP A 203 11.70 -6.82 -16.65
N GLY A 204 11.61 -6.66 -15.35
CA GLY A 204 12.31 -7.48 -14.35
C GLY A 204 11.44 -8.59 -13.76
N VAL A 205 11.91 -9.17 -12.66
CA VAL A 205 11.14 -10.11 -11.83
C VAL A 205 10.62 -9.37 -10.61
N ILE A 206 9.31 -9.14 -10.56
CA ILE A 206 8.62 -8.38 -9.50
C ILE A 206 9.33 -7.07 -9.10
N GLY A 207 9.85 -6.34 -10.12
CA GLY A 207 10.53 -5.06 -9.94
C GLY A 207 12.05 -5.11 -9.83
N MET A 208 12.64 -6.28 -9.70
CA MET A 208 14.10 -6.48 -9.62
C MET A 208 14.68 -6.88 -10.96
N ASP A 209 15.97 -6.59 -11.18
CA ASP A 209 16.73 -7.05 -12.34
C ASP A 209 16.63 -8.58 -12.46
N ALA A 210 16.28 -9.05 -13.65
CA ALA A 210 16.02 -10.47 -13.89
C ALA A 210 17.28 -11.33 -13.79
N GLY A 211 18.46 -10.81 -14.16
CA GLY A 211 19.71 -11.60 -14.16
C GLY A 211 20.01 -12.20 -12.78
N PRO A 212 20.29 -11.39 -11.75
CA PRO A 212 20.58 -11.89 -10.41
C PRO A 212 19.46 -12.75 -9.80
N VAL A 213 18.19 -12.46 -10.13
CA VAL A 213 17.06 -13.27 -9.65
C VAL A 213 17.08 -14.67 -10.29
N LEU A 214 17.28 -14.76 -11.59
CA LEU A 214 17.40 -16.05 -12.30
C LEU A 214 18.59 -16.84 -11.81
N ASP A 215 19.76 -16.21 -11.65
CA ASP A 215 20.97 -16.86 -11.14
C ASP A 215 20.72 -17.51 -9.76
N ARG A 216 19.99 -16.81 -8.87
CA ARG A 216 19.61 -17.37 -7.58
C ARG A 216 18.73 -18.60 -7.70
N PHE A 217 17.74 -18.61 -8.58
CA PHE A 217 16.88 -19.77 -8.77
C PHE A 217 17.59 -20.96 -9.42
N LEU A 218 18.52 -20.67 -10.34
CA LEU A 218 19.22 -21.72 -11.08
C LEU A 218 20.43 -22.31 -10.34
N THR A 219 21.11 -21.50 -9.53
CA THR A 219 22.39 -21.90 -8.94
C THR A 219 22.42 -21.89 -7.42
N GLY A 220 21.43 -21.25 -6.78
CA GLY A 220 21.43 -20.96 -5.35
C GLY A 220 22.31 -19.76 -4.96
N PHE A 221 23.08 -19.20 -5.92
CA PHE A 221 23.93 -18.03 -5.74
C PHE A 221 23.37 -16.83 -6.52
N SER A 222 23.53 -15.64 -5.99
CA SER A 222 23.26 -14.39 -6.71
C SER A 222 24.02 -13.26 -6.09
N ASP A 223 24.29 -12.24 -6.88
CA ASP A 223 24.64 -10.92 -6.41
C ASP A 223 23.44 -10.27 -5.68
N ARG A 224 23.70 -9.11 -5.06
CA ARG A 224 22.65 -8.33 -4.42
C ARG A 224 21.60 -7.91 -5.45
N PHE A 225 20.33 -8.13 -5.13
CA PHE A 225 19.23 -7.69 -5.99
C PHE A 225 19.20 -6.17 -6.11
N SER A 226 18.95 -5.70 -7.31
CA SER A 226 18.77 -4.28 -7.62
C SER A 226 17.49 -4.08 -8.41
N VAL A 227 16.90 -2.89 -8.29
CA VAL A 227 15.70 -2.52 -9.05
C VAL A 227 16.04 -2.47 -10.54
N GLN A 228 15.19 -3.04 -11.37
CA GLN A 228 15.24 -2.90 -12.82
C GLN A 228 15.00 -1.43 -13.20
N LYS A 229 16.00 -0.76 -13.75
CA LYS A 229 15.94 0.68 -14.03
C LYS A 229 15.51 1.03 -15.44
N SER A 230 15.85 0.16 -16.41
CA SER A 230 15.49 0.34 -17.82
C SER A 230 14.15 -0.26 -18.16
N GLY A 231 13.60 0.11 -19.32
CA GLY A 231 12.36 -0.45 -19.83
C GLY A 231 11.11 0.33 -19.43
N MET A 232 9.98 -0.29 -19.69
CA MET A 232 8.66 0.29 -19.40
C MET A 232 8.30 0.18 -17.92
N ARG A 233 7.38 1.02 -17.51
CA ARG A 233 6.85 1.04 -16.14
C ARG A 233 5.37 0.70 -16.16
N GLN A 234 4.86 0.31 -15.00
CA GLN A 234 3.42 0.12 -14.75
C GLN A 234 3.01 0.88 -13.49
N LEU A 235 1.72 1.18 -13.39
CA LEU A 235 1.05 1.62 -12.17
C LEU A 235 -0.11 0.66 -11.90
N CYS A 236 -0.07 0.05 -10.73
CA CYS A 236 -1.13 -0.83 -10.22
C CYS A 236 -1.82 -0.19 -9.02
N GLY A 237 -3.13 -0.29 -8.98
CA GLY A 237 -3.94 0.26 -7.89
C GLY A 237 -5.42 -0.05 -8.08
N ALA A 238 -6.25 0.61 -7.31
CA ALA A 238 -7.70 0.57 -7.47
C ALA A 238 -8.34 1.92 -7.09
N VAL A 239 -9.41 2.27 -7.77
CA VAL A 239 -10.31 3.35 -7.38
C VAL A 239 -11.42 2.76 -6.53
N VAL A 240 -11.58 3.27 -5.33
CA VAL A 240 -12.63 2.87 -4.37
C VAL A 240 -13.61 4.03 -4.26
N THR A 241 -14.88 3.78 -4.56
CA THR A 241 -15.97 4.74 -4.35
C THR A 241 -16.62 4.45 -3.00
N VAL A 242 -16.68 5.47 -2.14
CA VAL A 242 -17.17 5.36 -0.75
C VAL A 242 -18.26 6.40 -0.51
N ASP A 243 -19.36 5.98 0.10
CA ASP A 243 -20.30 6.90 0.73
C ASP A 243 -19.67 7.48 2.00
N ALA A 244 -19.39 8.77 1.99
CA ALA A 244 -18.66 9.44 3.06
C ALA A 244 -19.43 9.48 4.40
N ALA A 245 -20.75 9.40 4.36
CA ALA A 245 -21.59 9.46 5.57
C ALA A 245 -21.60 8.14 6.34
N SER A 246 -21.70 7.02 5.63
CA SER A 246 -21.72 5.68 6.22
C SER A 246 -20.35 4.98 6.28
N GLY A 247 -19.41 5.40 5.44
CA GLY A 247 -18.14 4.73 5.22
C GLY A 247 -18.25 3.46 4.37
N LYS A 248 -19.42 3.13 3.83
CA LYS A 248 -19.58 1.94 2.97
C LYS A 248 -19.03 2.19 1.58
N ALA A 249 -18.38 1.17 1.03
CA ALA A 249 -17.99 1.17 -0.36
C ALA A 249 -19.21 0.95 -1.26
N GLU A 250 -19.31 1.74 -2.31
CA GLU A 250 -20.28 1.62 -3.40
C GLU A 250 -19.69 0.90 -4.61
N GLY A 251 -18.35 0.87 -4.72
CA GLY A 251 -17.66 0.20 -5.79
C GLY A 251 -16.14 0.17 -5.61
N ILE A 252 -15.52 -0.75 -6.32
CA ILE A 252 -14.07 -0.83 -6.50
C ILE A 252 -13.77 -1.18 -7.94
N LYS A 253 -12.78 -0.50 -8.53
CA LYS A 253 -12.34 -0.73 -9.91
C LYS A 253 -10.82 -0.75 -9.95
N ARG A 254 -10.23 -1.82 -10.46
CA ARG A 254 -8.78 -1.92 -10.67
C ARG A 254 -8.28 -0.84 -11.64
N VAL A 255 -7.10 -0.33 -11.32
CA VAL A 255 -6.27 0.49 -12.21
C VAL A 255 -5.02 -0.34 -12.54
N PHE A 256 -4.80 -0.57 -13.83
CA PHE A 256 -3.64 -1.28 -14.33
C PHE A 256 -3.13 -0.58 -15.59
N LEU A 257 -2.19 0.34 -15.40
CA LEU A 257 -1.54 1.07 -16.49
C LEU A 257 -0.20 0.43 -16.80
N ARG A 258 0.04 0.11 -18.07
CA ARG A 258 1.30 -0.43 -18.58
C ARG A 258 1.87 0.46 -19.69
N GLY A 259 3.13 0.25 -20.02
CA GLY A 259 3.76 0.98 -21.11
C GLY A 259 4.03 2.46 -20.79
N ILE A 260 4.20 2.78 -19.51
CA ILE A 260 4.60 4.12 -19.07
C ILE A 260 6.09 4.27 -19.40
N ALA A 261 6.41 5.15 -20.38
CA ALA A 261 7.76 5.38 -20.87
C ALA A 261 8.62 6.21 -19.93
#